data_4b4e800c5b44554798bd65745495c20a
#
_entry.id   4b4e800c5b44554798bd65745495c20a
#
_cell.length_a   1.000
_cell.length_b   1.000
_cell.length_c   1.000
_cell.angle_alpha   90.00
_cell.angle_beta   90.00
_cell.angle_gamma   90.00
#
_symmetry.space_group_name_H-M   'P 1'
#
loop_
_entity.id
_entity.type
_entity.pdbx_description
1 polymer ?
#
loop_
_entity_poly.entity_id
_entity_poly.type
_entity_poly.pdbx_seq_one_letter_code
_entity_poly.pdbx_strand_id
1 'polypeptide(L)'
;MNIRKRIIFELERLRRKNLQQLHPLQQLFWESTLRCNVHCLHCGSDCSSSETMPDMPAGDFLHVLDKSVTPHVDPHKVLIIISGGEPLMRKDLAEVGKALKQRGYPWGMVTNGLALTEKRFKELMQSGLRSMAISFDGMELN
;
A
#
# COMPACT_ATOMS: atom_id res chain seq x y z
N MET A 1 3.78 -31.59 -27.77
CA MET A 1 4.78 -30.61 -27.26
C MET A 1 6.14 -31.27 -27.25
N ASN A 2 7.15 -30.71 -27.97
CA ASN A 2 8.48 -31.30 -28.10
C ASN A 2 9.16 -31.40 -26.71
N ILE A 3 9.91 -32.48 -26.48
CA ILE A 3 10.58 -32.81 -25.21
C ILE A 3 11.49 -31.66 -24.73
N ARG A 4 12.16 -30.98 -25.64
CA ARG A 4 12.98 -29.78 -25.34
C ARG A 4 12.17 -28.65 -24.74
N LYS A 5 10.98 -28.37 -25.30
CA LYS A 5 10.08 -27.32 -24.78
C LYS A 5 9.57 -27.68 -23.39
N ARG A 6 9.33 -28.94 -23.11
CA ARG A 6 8.87 -29.44 -21.80
C ARG A 6 9.99 -29.28 -20.74
N ILE A 7 11.22 -29.61 -21.09
CA ILE A 7 12.37 -29.43 -20.18
C ILE A 7 12.60 -27.94 -19.87
N ILE A 8 12.57 -27.07 -20.88
CA ILE A 8 12.73 -25.63 -20.71
C ILE A 8 11.62 -25.07 -19.79
N PHE A 9 10.37 -25.51 -19.99
CA PHE A 9 9.25 -25.07 -19.17
C PHE A 9 9.40 -25.50 -17.71
N GLU A 10 9.83 -26.74 -17.44
CA GLU A 10 10.06 -27.22 -16.07
C GLU A 10 11.24 -26.52 -15.40
N LEU A 11 12.32 -26.25 -16.13
CA LEU A 11 13.46 -25.48 -15.61
C LEU A 11 13.05 -24.05 -15.25
N GLU A 12 12.25 -23.40 -16.10
CA GLU A 12 11.76 -22.05 -15.82
C GLU A 12 10.79 -22.03 -14.63
N ARG A 13 9.95 -23.05 -14.48
CA ARG A 13 9.07 -23.23 -13.32
C ARG A 13 9.86 -23.38 -12.02
N LEU A 14 10.90 -24.20 -12.02
CA LEU A 14 11.80 -24.37 -10.87
C LEU A 14 12.55 -23.08 -10.54
N ARG A 15 13.03 -22.38 -11.57
CA ARG A 15 13.68 -21.08 -11.40
C ARG A 15 12.74 -20.06 -10.75
N ARG A 16 11.49 -19.93 -11.23
CA ARG A 16 10.48 -19.03 -10.64
C ARG A 16 10.19 -19.38 -9.18
N LYS A 17 10.05 -20.67 -8.86
CA LYS A 17 9.84 -21.15 -7.50
C LYS A 17 11.00 -20.77 -6.58
N ASN A 18 12.24 -20.94 -7.05
CA ASN A 18 13.43 -20.53 -6.30
C ASN A 18 13.51 -19.02 -6.11
N LEU A 19 13.17 -18.22 -7.14
CA LEU A 19 13.12 -16.75 -7.04
C LEU A 19 12.09 -16.29 -6.01
N GLN A 20 10.91 -16.91 -5.94
CA GLN A 20 9.91 -16.60 -4.92
C GLN A 20 10.41 -16.88 -3.49
N GLN A 21 11.22 -17.93 -3.30
CA GLN A 21 11.82 -18.25 -2.00
C GLN A 21 12.94 -17.28 -1.62
N LEU A 22 13.74 -16.83 -2.63
CA LEU A 22 14.84 -15.89 -2.41
C LEU A 22 14.37 -14.44 -2.24
N HIS A 23 13.20 -14.09 -2.81
CA HIS A 23 12.63 -12.75 -2.77
C HIS A 23 11.19 -12.81 -2.23
N PRO A 24 10.99 -13.09 -0.93
CA PRO A 24 9.67 -13.08 -0.35
C PRO A 24 9.06 -11.68 -0.39
N LEU A 25 7.74 -11.62 -0.47
CA LEU A 25 7.02 -10.34 -0.37
C LEU A 25 7.28 -9.72 1.01
N GLN A 26 7.86 -8.53 1.03
CA GLN A 26 8.16 -7.77 2.26
C GLN A 26 7.32 -6.50 2.38
N GLN A 27 6.94 -5.93 1.24
CA GLN A 27 6.16 -4.69 1.18
C GLN A 27 5.08 -4.81 0.12
N LEU A 28 3.90 -4.31 0.42
CA LEU A 28 2.78 -4.20 -0.51
C LEU A 28 2.25 -2.78 -0.43
N PHE A 29 2.28 -2.08 -1.57
CA PHE A 29 1.73 -0.74 -1.71
C PHE A 29 0.26 -0.82 -2.12
N TRP A 30 -0.57 -0.04 -1.45
CA TRP A 30 -1.95 0.21 -1.83
C TRP A 30 -2.16 1.69 -2.14
N GLU A 31 -2.34 2.01 -3.41
CA GLU A 31 -2.83 3.33 -3.83
C GLU A 31 -4.31 3.44 -3.48
N SER A 32 -4.59 4.01 -2.32
CA SER A 32 -5.88 3.93 -1.67
C SER A 32 -6.89 4.96 -2.15
N THR A 33 -6.41 6.03 -2.79
CA THR A 33 -7.21 7.14 -3.32
C THR A 33 -6.43 7.89 -4.40
N LEU A 34 -7.12 8.46 -5.37
CA LEU A 34 -6.56 9.43 -6.33
C LEU A 34 -6.80 10.88 -5.88
N ARG A 35 -7.54 11.09 -4.79
CA ARG A 35 -7.75 12.44 -4.24
C ARG A 35 -6.50 12.92 -3.52
N CYS A 36 -6.13 14.18 -3.79
CA CYS A 36 -5.01 14.85 -3.14
C CYS A 36 -5.38 16.30 -2.82
N ASN A 37 -4.89 16.83 -1.72
CA ASN A 37 -5.05 18.23 -1.31
C ASN A 37 -3.90 19.13 -1.79
N VAL A 38 -2.97 18.58 -2.57
CA VAL A 38 -1.84 19.29 -3.20
C VAL A 38 -1.83 18.95 -4.69
N HIS A 39 -1.34 19.89 -5.50
CA HIS A 39 -1.12 19.70 -6.93
C HIS A 39 0.36 19.88 -7.24
N CYS A 40 1.14 18.82 -7.03
CA CYS A 40 2.58 18.84 -7.26
C CYS A 40 2.89 18.80 -8.76
N LEU A 41 3.74 19.71 -9.24
CA LEU A 41 4.10 19.80 -10.67
C LEU A 41 4.81 18.55 -11.20
N HIS A 42 5.45 17.77 -10.34
CA HIS A 42 6.17 16.53 -10.68
C HIS A 42 5.42 15.27 -10.25
N CYS A 43 4.12 15.37 -9.94
CA CYS A 43 3.32 14.21 -9.53
C CYS A 43 3.19 13.22 -10.69
N GLY A 44 3.64 11.98 -10.47
CA GLY A 44 3.52 10.90 -11.47
C GLY A 44 2.14 10.23 -11.50
N SER A 45 1.27 10.49 -10.53
CA SER A 45 -0.01 9.79 -10.36
C SER A 45 -1.23 10.63 -10.79
N ASP A 46 -1.04 11.83 -11.34
CA ASP A 46 -2.12 12.74 -11.78
C ASP A 46 -3.28 12.89 -10.78
N CYS A 47 -2.93 12.98 -9.51
CA CYS A 47 -3.89 13.07 -8.41
C CYS A 47 -4.37 14.50 -8.22
N SER A 48 -5.67 14.69 -7.96
CA SER A 48 -6.25 16.01 -7.75
C SER A 48 -7.31 16.04 -6.65
N SER A 49 -7.66 17.24 -6.17
CA SER A 49 -8.75 17.44 -5.21
C SER A 49 -10.14 17.26 -5.83
N SER A 50 -10.23 17.37 -7.15
CA SER A 50 -11.46 17.25 -7.96
C SER A 50 -11.63 15.85 -8.55
N GLU A 51 -10.83 14.87 -8.12
CA GLU A 51 -10.95 13.51 -8.62
C GLU A 51 -12.36 12.96 -8.40
N THR A 52 -12.98 12.53 -9.48
CA THR A 52 -14.35 11.98 -9.49
C THR A 52 -14.39 10.47 -9.43
N MET A 53 -13.26 9.82 -9.65
CA MET A 53 -13.17 8.37 -9.51
C MET A 53 -13.38 7.96 -8.04
N PRO A 54 -14.32 7.04 -7.75
CA PRO A 54 -14.53 6.59 -6.38
C PRO A 54 -13.30 5.83 -5.86
N ASP A 55 -12.96 6.05 -4.61
CA ASP A 55 -11.96 5.22 -3.92
C ASP A 55 -12.40 3.76 -3.93
N MET A 56 -11.44 2.85 -4.08
CA MET A 56 -11.70 1.43 -3.81
C MET A 56 -12.23 1.29 -2.37
N PRO A 57 -13.39 0.64 -2.16
CA PRO A 57 -13.87 0.34 -0.82
C PRO A 57 -12.82 -0.42 -0.01
N ALA A 58 -12.63 -0.04 1.26
CA ALA A 58 -11.66 -0.70 2.13
C ALA A 58 -11.92 -2.21 2.25
N GLY A 59 -13.20 -2.60 2.27
CA GLY A 59 -13.62 -4.01 2.30
C GLY A 59 -13.13 -4.83 1.12
N ASP A 60 -13.11 -4.24 -0.09
CA ASP A 60 -12.63 -4.92 -1.30
C ASP A 60 -11.12 -5.13 -1.25
N PHE A 61 -10.36 -4.13 -0.82
CA PHE A 61 -8.92 -4.28 -0.58
C PHE A 61 -8.62 -5.38 0.43
N LEU A 62 -9.30 -5.36 1.58
CA LEU A 62 -9.12 -6.36 2.63
C LEU A 62 -9.52 -7.75 2.16
N HIS A 63 -10.57 -7.86 1.35
CA HIS A 63 -10.97 -9.14 0.74
C HIS A 63 -9.91 -9.69 -0.22
N VAL A 64 -9.33 -8.85 -1.08
CA VAL A 64 -8.22 -9.24 -1.96
C VAL A 64 -7.01 -9.66 -1.13
N LEU A 65 -6.69 -8.92 -0.07
CA LEU A 65 -5.60 -9.26 0.83
C LEU A 65 -5.81 -10.65 1.46
N ASP A 66 -7.00 -10.91 2.02
CA ASP A 66 -7.35 -12.17 2.67
C ASP A 66 -7.35 -13.36 1.69
N LYS A 67 -7.81 -13.17 0.46
CA LYS A 67 -7.98 -14.25 -0.53
C LYS A 67 -6.74 -14.51 -1.36
N SER A 68 -5.98 -13.47 -1.71
CA SER A 68 -4.93 -13.55 -2.72
C SER A 68 -3.51 -13.38 -2.16
N VAL A 69 -3.36 -12.77 -0.99
CA VAL A 69 -2.03 -12.50 -0.41
C VAL A 69 -1.79 -13.37 0.82
N THR A 70 -2.68 -13.31 1.81
CA THR A 70 -2.53 -14.01 3.10
C THR A 70 -2.26 -15.53 2.97
N PRO A 71 -2.84 -16.27 2.00
CA PRO A 71 -2.54 -17.69 1.84
C PRO A 71 -1.09 -18.01 1.44
N HIS A 72 -0.34 -17.01 0.98
CA HIS A 72 1.00 -17.20 0.40
C HIS A 72 2.12 -16.54 1.21
N VAL A 73 1.80 -15.79 2.27
CA VAL A 73 2.77 -15.02 3.05
C VAL A 73 2.51 -15.15 4.55
N ASP A 74 3.52 -14.84 5.35
CA ASP A 74 3.35 -14.55 6.78
C ASP A 74 2.97 -13.07 6.92
N PRO A 75 1.73 -12.73 7.36
CA PRO A 75 1.28 -11.35 7.49
C PRO A 75 2.22 -10.47 8.32
N HIS A 76 2.83 -11.03 9.36
CA HIS A 76 3.74 -10.28 10.24
C HIS A 76 5.03 -9.81 9.55
N LYS A 77 5.36 -10.39 8.40
CA LYS A 77 6.56 -10.08 7.62
C LYS A 77 6.31 -9.18 6.41
N VAL A 78 5.05 -8.81 6.16
CA VAL A 78 4.68 -7.97 5.02
C VAL A 78 4.16 -6.62 5.52
N LEU A 79 4.91 -5.56 5.25
CA LEU A 79 4.49 -4.20 5.55
C LEU A 79 3.49 -3.72 4.48
N ILE A 80 2.28 -3.37 4.88
CA ILE A 80 1.31 -2.71 4.00
C ILE A 80 1.59 -1.21 4.02
N ILE A 81 1.89 -0.62 2.88
CA ILE A 81 2.14 0.82 2.74
C ILE A 81 0.95 1.44 2.02
N ILE A 82 0.22 2.29 2.72
CA ILE A 82 -0.92 3.02 2.17
C ILE A 82 -0.41 4.30 1.53
N SER A 83 -0.67 4.44 0.25
CA SER A 83 -0.29 5.59 -0.58
C SER A 83 -1.49 6.02 -1.44
N GLY A 84 -1.21 6.75 -2.51
CA GLY A 84 -2.17 7.25 -3.47
C GLY A 84 -1.93 8.72 -3.75
N GLY A 85 -2.97 9.50 -3.92
CA GLY A 85 -2.87 10.96 -3.88
C GLY A 85 -2.45 11.39 -2.49
N GLU A 86 -3.41 11.50 -1.56
CA GLU A 86 -3.13 11.74 -0.15
C GLU A 86 -3.99 10.82 0.72
N PRO A 87 -3.40 9.84 1.40
CA PRO A 87 -4.15 8.88 2.22
C PRO A 87 -4.99 9.53 3.34
N LEU A 88 -4.55 10.68 3.88
CA LEU A 88 -5.30 11.39 4.92
C LEU A 88 -6.64 11.96 4.43
N MET A 89 -6.86 12.01 3.10
CA MET A 89 -8.17 12.36 2.50
C MET A 89 -9.21 11.23 2.70
N ARG A 90 -8.78 10.00 3.01
CA ARG A 90 -9.69 8.91 3.36
C ARG A 90 -10.20 9.07 4.80
N LYS A 91 -11.51 9.03 4.94
CA LYS A 91 -12.16 9.10 6.26
C LYS A 91 -11.99 7.80 7.06
N ASP A 92 -11.95 6.67 6.37
CA ASP A 92 -11.90 5.29 6.91
C ASP A 92 -10.46 4.77 7.15
N LEU A 93 -9.43 5.63 7.02
CA LEU A 93 -8.03 5.21 7.12
C LEU A 93 -7.68 4.53 8.45
N ALA A 94 -8.23 5.03 9.57
CA ALA A 94 -7.99 4.45 10.89
C ALA A 94 -8.67 3.08 11.06
N GLU A 95 -9.87 2.90 10.51
CA GLU A 95 -10.58 1.63 10.49
C GLU A 95 -9.82 0.60 9.67
N VAL A 96 -9.30 1.01 8.49
CA VAL A 96 -8.41 0.17 7.67
C VAL A 96 -7.18 -0.24 8.47
N GLY A 97 -6.52 0.69 9.13
CA GLY A 97 -5.35 0.42 9.96
C GLY A 97 -5.64 -0.62 11.07
N LYS A 98 -6.78 -0.47 11.77
CA LYS A 98 -7.23 -1.46 12.77
C LYS A 98 -7.46 -2.84 12.15
N ALA A 99 -8.10 -2.89 10.97
CA ALA A 99 -8.38 -4.14 10.26
C ALA A 99 -7.10 -4.84 9.80
N LEU A 100 -6.09 -4.09 9.34
CA LEU A 100 -4.76 -4.62 9.00
C LEU A 100 -4.04 -5.19 10.23
N LYS A 101 -4.03 -4.42 11.33
CA LYS A 101 -3.45 -4.85 12.61
C LYS A 101 -4.08 -6.15 13.11
N GLN A 102 -5.42 -6.27 13.05
CA GLN A 102 -6.14 -7.49 13.44
C GLN A 102 -5.77 -8.71 12.61
N ARG A 103 -5.37 -8.51 11.35
CA ARG A 103 -4.87 -9.54 10.43
C ARG A 103 -3.39 -9.86 10.60
N GLY A 104 -2.70 -9.17 11.50
CA GLY A 104 -1.28 -9.33 11.76
C GLY A 104 -0.37 -8.53 10.82
N TYR A 105 -0.92 -7.73 9.91
CA TYR A 105 -0.12 -6.91 9.01
C TYR A 105 0.37 -5.63 9.71
N PRO A 106 1.70 -5.42 9.82
CA PRO A 106 2.23 -4.08 10.08
C PRO A 106 1.84 -3.16 8.93
N TRP A 107 1.51 -1.92 9.23
CA TRP A 107 1.17 -0.96 8.19
C TRP A 107 1.83 0.39 8.40
N GLY A 108 2.04 1.08 7.30
CA GLY A 108 2.57 2.43 7.23
C GLY A 108 1.87 3.24 6.15
N MET A 109 2.25 4.51 6.03
CA MET A 109 1.73 5.38 4.97
C MET A 109 2.77 6.33 4.43
N VAL A 110 2.55 6.80 3.20
CA VAL A 110 3.25 7.94 2.58
C VAL A 110 2.24 9.07 2.49
N THR A 111 2.61 10.26 2.98
CA THR A 111 1.71 11.42 3.07
C THR A 111 2.47 12.71 2.79
N ASN A 112 1.77 13.74 2.30
CA ASN A 112 2.31 15.10 2.26
C ASN A 112 2.24 15.81 3.64
N GLY A 113 1.56 15.24 4.60
CA GLY A 113 1.48 15.71 5.98
C GLY A 113 0.55 16.90 6.23
N LEU A 114 0.04 17.59 5.22
CA LEU A 114 -0.73 18.84 5.39
C LEU A 114 -2.05 18.64 6.15
N ALA A 115 -2.67 17.48 6.02
CA ALA A 115 -3.91 17.15 6.74
C ALA A 115 -3.65 16.41 8.08
N LEU A 116 -2.38 16.30 8.51
CA LEU A 116 -2.02 15.59 9.72
C LEU A 116 -2.13 16.50 10.94
N THR A 117 -3.23 16.38 11.65
CA THR A 117 -3.41 17.04 12.97
C THR A 117 -2.92 16.11 14.09
N GLU A 118 -2.65 16.68 15.27
CA GLU A 118 -2.28 15.89 16.46
C GLU A 118 -3.35 14.84 16.80
N LYS A 119 -4.64 15.21 16.71
CA LYS A 119 -5.76 14.29 16.93
C LYS A 119 -5.71 13.13 15.92
N ARG A 120 -5.54 13.46 14.64
CA ARG A 120 -5.49 12.44 13.56
C ARG A 120 -4.29 11.52 13.72
N PHE A 121 -3.14 12.08 14.08
CA PHE A 121 -1.93 11.30 14.35
C PHE A 121 -2.14 10.30 15.51
N LYS A 122 -2.69 10.76 16.64
CA LYS A 122 -3.01 9.88 17.78
C LYS A 122 -3.96 8.76 17.40
N GLU A 123 -5.00 9.05 16.61
CA GLU A 123 -5.95 8.06 16.09
C GLU A 123 -5.25 6.99 15.22
N LEU A 124 -4.37 7.41 14.31
CA LEU A 124 -3.61 6.50 13.46
C LEU A 124 -2.63 5.64 14.27
N MET A 125 -1.95 6.20 15.25
CA MET A 125 -1.09 5.44 16.16
C MET A 125 -1.87 4.37 16.93
N GLN A 126 -3.07 4.70 17.43
CA GLN A 126 -3.95 3.74 18.09
C GLN A 126 -4.45 2.65 17.14
N SER A 127 -4.62 2.96 15.86
CA SER A 127 -4.99 1.98 14.83
C SER A 127 -3.83 1.06 14.40
N GLY A 128 -2.62 1.29 14.93
CA GLY A 128 -1.45 0.42 14.70
C GLY A 128 -0.50 0.91 13.63
N LEU A 129 -0.53 2.20 13.27
CA LEU A 129 0.47 2.81 12.38
C LEU A 129 1.87 2.57 12.93
N ARG A 130 2.77 1.99 12.12
CA ARG A 130 4.17 1.69 12.48
C ARG A 130 5.19 2.53 11.74
N SER A 131 4.84 2.99 10.54
CA SER A 131 5.76 3.73 9.68
C SER A 131 5.01 4.86 8.99
N MET A 132 5.65 6.01 8.89
CA MET A 132 5.14 7.16 8.15
C MET A 132 6.31 7.79 7.39
N ALA A 133 6.16 7.93 6.09
CA ALA A 133 7.04 8.74 5.26
C ALA A 133 6.31 10.04 4.91
N ILE A 134 6.96 11.18 5.13
CA ILE A 134 6.42 12.49 4.75
C ILE A 134 7.19 12.97 3.52
N SER A 135 6.46 13.24 2.43
CA SER A 135 7.01 13.84 1.23
C SER A 135 7.32 15.32 1.50
N PHE A 136 8.54 15.71 1.24
CA PHE A 136 9.01 17.08 1.48
C PHE A 136 9.87 17.53 0.30
N ASP A 137 9.36 18.48 -0.49
CA ASP A 137 9.93 18.83 -1.78
C ASP A 137 10.77 20.13 -1.76
N GLY A 138 10.78 20.83 -0.63
CA GLY A 138 11.57 22.06 -0.47
C GLY A 138 11.17 22.89 0.73
N MET A 139 12.00 23.89 1.05
CA MET A 139 11.78 24.84 2.16
C MET A 139 11.31 26.22 1.69
N GLU A 140 11.33 26.48 0.38
CA GLU A 140 10.88 27.74 -0.19
C GLU A 140 9.51 27.58 -0.83
N LEU A 141 8.59 28.44 -0.43
CA LEU A 141 7.30 28.61 -1.12
C LEU A 141 7.57 29.47 -2.35
N ASN A 142 7.72 28.84 -3.52
CA ASN A 142 7.74 29.56 -4.79
C ASN A 142 6.31 29.72 -5.31
#